data_3243b1a2674505e7d98e64077bf2b895
#
_entry.id   3243b1a2674505e7d98e64077bf2b895
#
_cell.length_a   1.000
_cell.length_b   1.000
_cell.length_c   1.000
_cell.angle_alpha   90.00
_cell.angle_beta   90.00
_cell.angle_gamma   90.00
#
_symmetry.space_group_name_H-M   'P 1'
#
loop_
_entity.id
_entity.type
_entity.pdbx_description
1 polymer ?
#
loop_
_entity_poly.entity_id
_entity_poly.type
_entity_poly.pdbx_seq_one_letter_code
_entity_poly.pdbx_strand_id
1 'polypeptide(L)' 'MWLNESEQELRRDLQGLASDLRWSAVELLRIEQQLRLLGNEIDAQAVQKLCALFQGDEEKLSGYAEEVKAKIISRNKAQ' A
#
# COMPACT_ATOMS: atom_id res chain seq x y z
N MET A 1 -24.04 6.17 -8.25
CA MET A 1 -24.07 4.86 -8.92
C MET A 1 -23.52 3.77 -7.99
N TRP A 2 -24.21 2.65 -7.94
CA TRP A 2 -23.85 1.59 -7.02
C TRP A 2 -22.79 0.68 -7.61
N LEU A 3 -21.84 0.26 -6.78
CA LEU A 3 -20.91 -0.80 -7.13
C LEU A 3 -21.59 -2.15 -6.89
N ASN A 4 -21.33 -3.15 -7.74
CA ASN A 4 -21.81 -4.50 -7.47
C ASN A 4 -20.96 -5.12 -6.36
N GLU A 5 -21.36 -6.29 -5.87
CA GLU A 5 -20.68 -6.94 -4.77
C GLU A 5 -19.22 -7.23 -5.08
N SER A 6 -18.94 -7.70 -6.30
CA SER A 6 -17.57 -8.00 -6.72
C SER A 6 -16.69 -6.77 -6.75
N GLU A 7 -17.24 -5.65 -7.21
CA GLU A 7 -16.49 -4.38 -7.24
C GLU A 7 -16.27 -3.84 -5.84
N GLN A 8 -17.23 -3.99 -4.93
CA GLN A 8 -17.07 -3.59 -3.54
C GLN A 8 -15.98 -4.41 -2.86
N GLU A 9 -15.94 -5.71 -3.11
CA GLU A 9 -14.89 -6.57 -2.58
C GLU A 9 -13.52 -6.17 -3.11
N LEU A 10 -13.41 -5.92 -4.41
CA LEU A 10 -12.15 -5.50 -5.01
C LEU A 10 -11.67 -4.19 -4.42
N ARG A 11 -12.55 -3.20 -4.29
CA ARG A 11 -12.21 -1.92 -3.70
C ARG A 11 -11.73 -2.10 -2.26
N ARG A 12 -12.43 -2.92 -1.49
CA ARG A 12 -12.07 -3.20 -0.10
C ARG A 12 -10.71 -3.87 0.00
N ASP A 13 -10.44 -4.84 -0.88
CA ASP A 13 -9.15 -5.52 -0.90
C ASP A 13 -8.01 -4.55 -1.21
N LEU A 14 -8.21 -3.69 -2.21
CA LEU A 14 -7.20 -2.70 -2.58
C LEU A 14 -6.93 -1.72 -1.43
N GLN A 15 -7.99 -1.25 -0.77
CA GLN A 15 -7.83 -0.35 0.36
C GLN A 15 -7.16 -1.04 1.54
N GLY A 16 -7.48 -2.31 1.77
CA GLY A 16 -6.84 -3.10 2.83
C GLY A 16 -5.36 -3.27 2.58
N LEU A 17 -4.97 -3.60 1.35
CA LEU A 17 -3.56 -3.73 0.99
C LEU A 17 -2.82 -2.40 1.12
N ALA A 18 -3.45 -1.31 0.71
CA ALA A 18 -2.86 0.02 0.86
C ALA A 18 -2.64 0.35 2.34
N SER A 19 -3.59 0.03 3.19
CA SER A 19 -3.47 0.25 4.63
C SER A 19 -2.34 -0.59 5.23
N ASP A 20 -2.23 -1.85 4.82
CA ASP A 20 -1.15 -2.73 5.29
C ASP A 20 0.22 -2.17 4.91
N LEU A 21 0.36 -1.67 3.70
CA LEU A 21 1.61 -1.07 3.25
C LEU A 21 1.93 0.21 4.01
N ARG A 22 0.92 1.01 4.31
CA ARG A 22 1.11 2.24 5.10
C ARG A 22 1.68 1.93 6.48
N TRP A 23 1.06 0.98 7.18
CA TRP A 23 1.52 0.62 8.52
C TRP A 23 2.88 -0.06 8.50
N SER A 24 3.15 -0.86 7.46
CA SER A 24 4.47 -1.46 7.28
C SER A 24 5.53 -0.38 7.05
N ALA A 25 5.23 0.66 6.27
CA ALA A 25 6.15 1.76 6.05
C ALA A 25 6.43 2.53 7.34
N VAL A 26 5.41 2.73 8.19
CA VAL A 26 5.59 3.37 9.49
C VAL A 26 6.55 2.55 10.37
N GLU A 27 6.37 1.23 10.40
CA GLU A 27 7.25 0.36 11.17
C GLU A 27 8.67 0.36 10.63
N LEU A 28 8.82 0.34 9.31
CA LEU A 28 10.14 0.43 8.69
C LEU A 28 10.85 1.74 9.02
N LEU A 29 10.10 2.84 9.07
CA LEU A 29 10.67 4.13 9.45
C LEU A 29 11.22 4.10 10.88
N ARG A 30 10.49 3.46 11.78
CA ARG A 30 10.94 3.29 13.18
C ARG A 30 12.23 2.47 13.23
N ILE A 31 12.29 1.39 12.47
CA ILE A 31 13.48 0.53 12.40
C ILE A 31 14.67 1.30 11.82
N GLU A 32 14.45 2.06 10.77
CA GLU A 32 15.48 2.91 10.17
C GLU A 32 16.09 3.85 11.20
N GLN A 33 15.24 4.51 11.98
CA GLN A 33 15.72 5.44 13.01
C GLN A 33 16.56 4.73 14.06
N GLN A 34 16.16 3.56 14.48
CA GLN A 34 16.93 2.78 15.44
C GLN A 34 18.29 2.35 14.87
N LEU A 35 18.33 1.94 13.63
CA LEU A 35 19.58 1.56 12.97
C LEU A 35 20.55 2.74 12.90
N ARG A 36 20.02 3.94 12.60
CA ARG A 36 20.88 5.14 12.58
C ARG A 36 21.44 5.49 13.95
N LEU A 37 20.63 5.33 14.99
CA LEU A 37 21.08 5.57 16.36
C LEU A 37 22.18 4.59 16.77
N LEU A 38 22.16 3.37 16.23
CA LEU A 38 23.19 2.37 16.47
C LEU A 38 24.40 2.52 15.55
N GLY A 39 24.40 3.51 14.68
CA GLY A 39 25.50 3.76 13.75
C GLY A 39 25.50 2.85 12.53
N ASN A 40 24.41 2.11 12.28
CA ASN A 40 24.33 1.18 11.16
C ASN A 40 23.68 1.87 9.95
N GLU A 41 24.44 2.76 9.31
CA GLU A 41 23.96 3.56 8.19
C GLU A 41 23.62 2.72 6.96
N ILE A 42 24.38 1.66 6.70
CA ILE A 42 24.16 0.83 5.50
C ILE A 42 22.80 0.18 5.58
N ASP A 43 22.46 -0.44 6.70
CA ASP A 43 21.17 -1.08 6.87
C ASP A 43 20.05 -0.06 6.97
N ALA A 44 20.29 1.10 7.58
CA ALA A 44 19.32 2.18 7.63
C ALA A 44 18.93 2.65 6.22
N GLN A 45 19.92 2.79 5.32
CA GLN A 45 19.64 3.17 3.93
C GLN A 45 18.84 2.10 3.19
N ALA A 46 19.14 0.82 3.45
CA ALA A 46 18.38 -0.27 2.85
C ALA A 46 16.90 -0.23 3.28
N VAL A 47 16.66 -0.01 4.57
CA VAL A 47 15.30 0.11 5.09
C VAL A 47 14.60 1.35 4.53
N GLN A 48 15.32 2.45 4.38
CA GLN A 48 14.77 3.67 3.79
C GLN A 48 14.26 3.43 2.37
N LYS A 49 15.00 2.67 1.56
CA LYS A 49 14.59 2.33 0.21
C LYS A 49 13.32 1.48 0.21
N LEU A 50 13.23 0.52 1.13
CA LEU A 50 12.01 -0.30 1.26
C LEU A 50 10.82 0.55 1.67
N CYS A 51 11.02 1.48 2.58
CA CYS A 51 9.97 2.39 3.02
C CYS A 51 9.41 3.21 1.85
N ALA A 52 10.30 3.76 1.02
CA ALA A 52 9.89 4.53 -0.15
C ALA A 52 9.11 3.67 -1.16
N LEU A 53 9.56 2.42 -1.36
CA LEU A 53 8.87 1.49 -2.25
C LEU A 53 7.45 1.20 -1.74
N PHE A 54 7.31 0.94 -0.45
CA PHE A 54 6.01 0.64 0.14
C PHE A 54 5.07 1.84 0.06
N GLN A 55 5.60 3.05 0.24
CA GLN A 55 4.79 4.26 0.11
C GLN A 55 4.30 4.45 -1.32
N GLY A 56 5.14 4.19 -2.31
CA GLY A 56 4.75 4.24 -3.72
C GLY A 56 3.68 3.21 -4.05
N ASP A 57 3.83 1.99 -3.53
CA ASP A 57 2.84 0.93 -3.73
C ASP A 57 1.51 1.24 -3.06
N GLU A 58 1.55 1.85 -1.86
CA GLU A 58 0.34 2.31 -1.19
C GLU A 58 -0.43 3.31 -2.05
N GLU A 59 0.27 4.29 -2.62
CA GLU A 59 -0.36 5.28 -3.49
C GLU A 59 -1.00 4.64 -4.71
N LYS A 60 -0.33 3.68 -5.33
CA LYS A 60 -0.87 2.97 -6.48
C LYS A 60 -2.13 2.20 -6.11
N LEU A 61 -2.11 1.47 -5.00
CA LEU A 61 -3.27 0.68 -4.59
C LEU A 61 -4.43 1.56 -4.20
N SER A 62 -4.17 2.68 -3.55
CA SER A 62 -5.22 3.66 -3.23
C SER A 62 -5.82 4.24 -4.50
N GLY A 63 -4.99 4.51 -5.50
CA GLY A 63 -5.44 4.99 -6.82
C GLY A 63 -6.31 3.96 -7.51
N TYR A 64 -5.92 2.69 -7.48
CA TYR A 64 -6.72 1.62 -8.08
C TYR A 64 -8.07 1.48 -7.38
N ALA A 65 -8.11 1.62 -6.06
CA ALA A 65 -9.38 1.58 -5.33
C ALA A 65 -10.32 2.71 -5.79
N GLU A 66 -9.77 3.89 -6.03
CA GLU A 66 -10.57 5.01 -6.57
C GLU A 66 -11.03 4.73 -7.99
N GLU A 67 -10.21 4.09 -8.81
CA GLU A 67 -10.60 3.71 -10.17
C GLU A 67 -11.72 2.67 -10.17
N VAL A 68 -11.74 1.74 -9.21
CA VAL A 68 -12.86 0.81 -9.04
C VAL A 68 -14.12 1.57 -8.67
N LYS A 69 -14.00 2.51 -7.73
CA LYS A 69 -15.13 3.35 -7.32
C LYS A 69 -15.70 4.14 -8.50
N ALA A 70 -14.84 4.60 -9.41
CA ALA A 70 -15.24 5.34 -10.61
C ALA A 70 -15.64 4.41 -11.76
N LYS A 71 -15.66 3.10 -11.54
CA LYS A 71 -16.01 2.10 -12.57
C LYS A 71 -15.03 1.99 -13.73
N ILE A 72 -13.81 2.49 -13.56
CA ILE A 72 -12.75 2.37 -14.56
C ILE A 72 -12.17 0.95 -14.54
N ILE A 73 -12.01 0.39 -13.34
CA ILE A 73 -11.55 -0.99 -13.14
C ILE A 73 -12.71 -1.78 -12.55
N SER A 74 -12.94 -2.99 -13.04
CA SER A 74 -13.97 -3.85 -12.48
C SER A 74 -13.48 -5.29 -12.45
N ARG A 75 -14.02 -6.05 -11.50
CA ARG A 75 -13.75 -7.48 -11.39
C ARG A 75 -14.93 -8.24 -12.02
N ASN A 76 -14.61 -9.11 -12.97
CA ASN A 76 -15.61 -9.93 -13.63
C ASN A 76 -15.73 -11.27 -12.91
N LYS A 77 -16.93 -11.58 -12.41
CA LYS A 77 -17.19 -12.84 -11.73
C LYS A 77 -17.66 -13.95 -12.67
N ALA A 78 -17.94 -13.64 -13.90
CA ALA A 78 -18.54 -14.59 -14.84
C ALA A 78 -17.50 -15.49 -15.50
N GLN A 79 -16.61 -16.01 -14.74
CA GLN A 79 -15.51 -16.87 -15.26
C GLN A 79 -15.71 -18.32 -14.90
#